data_d1becc54ca5ef5ac5dbc15310a77cc11
#
_entry.id   d1becc54ca5ef5ac5dbc15310a77cc11
#
_cell.length_a   1.000
_cell.length_b   1.000
_cell.length_c   1.000
_cell.angle_alpha   90.00
_cell.angle_beta   90.00
_cell.angle_gamma   90.00
#
_symmetry.space_group_name_H-M   'P 1'
#
loop_
_entity.id
_entity.type
_entity.pdbx_description
1 polymer ?
#
loop_
_entity_poly.entity_id
_entity_poly.type
_entity_poly.pdbx_seq_one_letter_code
_entity_poly.pdbx_strand_id
1 'polypeptide(L)'
;MKKAYLLGLLAFSAMGFTACDNYEEPNPQPQTNEQCPVLAADDVTVASSVAEGTTVSLIELNDAGESLTLGRISLPAMPEGYAFAPVVEISGNGFSTSGTVPCEVVAAEVEEGQAFDIVVNPDAFNAAYVGAVSKSPKAKTCEWRVKLPVNYGANSAGIVGGPDKYYGPYQLTVLPLPSDFVIEENYYLLGTANDWSVATAIKLDHTGDPYDNPVWTGVFELNGDWWWKIIPESTFVTGNWVDAKDGAFGVAENGDTALSGMLVGRTDTEDCGAGNLKETGTYLLTINMEEGTYEFSLALPNLWVPGNHQGWSPATAPIIGTNNYQLYGGFMHLDGEFKFTAQPDWEPLNWGGADGKLEDHNSVNCGPIAAGFYCVRANIVDLTWKTVEVTSLGLIGSATAAGWDGQVNLTPSADMLVWEGDVDLTEGAFKFRASDNWDANLGGSLSNLTVDGADIVVKAEDAGHYHVRLDLTQWPYQATLTK
;
A
#
# COMPACT_ATOMS: atom_id res chain seq x y z
N MET A 1 -43.91 16.83 -40.22
CA MET A 1 -42.87 16.89 -41.26
C MET A 1 -42.05 15.63 -41.14
N LYS A 2 -42.20 14.73 -42.13
CA LYS A 2 -41.59 13.40 -42.19
C LYS A 2 -40.14 13.55 -42.71
N LYS A 3 -39.14 13.06 -42.05
CA LYS A 3 -37.80 12.88 -42.61
C LYS A 3 -37.62 11.42 -43.01
N ALA A 4 -37.42 11.22 -44.30
CA ALA A 4 -37.11 9.94 -44.91
C ALA A 4 -35.62 9.60 -44.70
N TYR A 5 -35.34 8.36 -44.30
CA TYR A 5 -33.98 7.80 -44.29
C TYR A 5 -33.71 7.13 -45.64
N LEU A 6 -32.67 7.59 -46.30
CA LEU A 6 -32.18 7.01 -47.55
C LEU A 6 -31.12 5.95 -47.20
N LEU A 7 -31.45 4.67 -47.46
CA LEU A 7 -30.47 3.57 -47.40
C LEU A 7 -29.68 3.59 -48.73
N GLY A 8 -28.40 3.89 -48.65
CA GLY A 8 -27.45 3.71 -49.76
C GLY A 8 -26.79 2.32 -49.67
N LEU A 9 -27.17 1.44 -50.57
CA LEU A 9 -26.49 0.16 -50.83
C LEU A 9 -25.18 0.46 -51.59
N LEU A 10 -24.01 0.29 -50.99
CA LEU A 10 -22.73 0.27 -51.70
C LEU A 10 -22.44 -1.18 -52.13
N ALA A 11 -22.55 -1.43 -53.42
CA ALA A 11 -22.07 -2.66 -54.05
C ALA A 11 -20.53 -2.60 -54.10
N PHE A 12 -19.85 -3.47 -53.37
CA PHE A 12 -18.41 -3.72 -53.53
C PHE A 12 -18.22 -4.62 -54.77
N SER A 13 -17.76 -4.04 -55.85
CA SER A 13 -17.20 -4.79 -56.97
C SER A 13 -15.84 -5.38 -56.55
N ALA A 14 -15.74 -6.69 -56.50
CA ALA A 14 -14.48 -7.41 -56.39
C ALA A 14 -13.61 -7.15 -57.60
N MET A 15 -12.71 -6.19 -57.52
CA MET A 15 -11.55 -6.13 -58.41
C MET A 15 -10.49 -7.11 -57.86
N GLY A 16 -10.26 -8.18 -58.58
CA GLY A 16 -9.15 -9.08 -58.34
C GLY A 16 -7.83 -8.32 -58.53
N PHE A 17 -7.14 -8.08 -57.44
CA PHE A 17 -5.74 -7.70 -57.53
C PHE A 17 -4.94 -8.99 -57.77
N THR A 18 -4.45 -9.15 -58.99
CA THR A 18 -3.32 -10.05 -59.25
C THR A 18 -2.16 -9.52 -58.43
N ALA A 19 -1.76 -10.25 -57.42
CA ALA A 19 -0.52 -10.00 -56.68
C ALA A 19 0.62 -10.02 -57.68
N CYS A 20 1.39 -8.88 -57.74
CA CYS A 20 2.66 -8.89 -58.39
C CYS A 20 3.59 -9.78 -57.59
N ASP A 21 4.07 -10.86 -58.21
CA ASP A 21 5.05 -11.83 -57.66
C ASP A 21 6.46 -11.27 -57.53
N ASN A 22 6.62 -9.96 -57.39
CA ASN A 22 7.92 -9.31 -57.19
C ASN A 22 7.90 -8.39 -55.95
N TYR A 23 7.46 -8.90 -54.81
CA TYR A 23 7.78 -8.27 -53.56
C TYR A 23 9.21 -8.66 -53.17
N GLU A 24 10.17 -7.82 -53.56
CA GLU A 24 11.50 -7.90 -52.94
C GLU A 24 11.38 -7.43 -51.50
N GLU A 25 11.63 -8.33 -50.56
CA GLU A 25 11.71 -7.96 -49.14
C GLU A 25 12.68 -6.79 -49.02
N PRO A 26 12.35 -5.72 -48.26
CA PRO A 26 13.29 -4.61 -48.07
C PRO A 26 14.61 -5.15 -47.52
N ASN A 27 15.70 -4.79 -48.17
CA ASN A 27 17.06 -5.14 -47.73
C ASN A 27 17.80 -3.83 -47.34
N PRO A 28 18.06 -3.57 -46.08
CA PRO A 28 17.86 -4.45 -44.92
C PRO A 28 16.38 -4.55 -44.50
N GLN A 29 16.00 -5.69 -43.98
CA GLN A 29 14.66 -5.87 -43.33
C GLN A 29 14.46 -4.78 -42.29
N PRO A 30 13.21 -4.33 -42.02
CA PRO A 30 12.92 -3.42 -40.94
C PRO A 30 13.55 -3.94 -39.64
N GLN A 31 14.51 -3.20 -39.07
CA GLN A 31 15.13 -3.57 -37.84
C GLN A 31 14.09 -3.39 -36.71
N THR A 32 13.55 -4.49 -36.24
CA THR A 32 12.83 -4.52 -34.98
C THR A 32 13.85 -4.36 -33.86
N ASN A 33 13.47 -3.76 -32.71
CA ASN A 33 14.33 -3.66 -31.52
C ASN A 33 14.53 -5.05 -30.84
N GLU A 34 14.85 -6.05 -31.66
CA GLU A 34 15.07 -7.42 -31.27
C GLU A 34 16.53 -7.63 -30.83
N GLN A 35 16.92 -8.87 -30.69
CA GLN A 35 18.25 -9.26 -30.23
C GLN A 35 19.35 -8.62 -31.11
N CYS A 36 20.38 -8.06 -30.47
CA CYS A 36 21.56 -7.53 -31.16
C CYS A 36 22.31 -8.66 -31.91
N PRO A 37 22.48 -8.55 -33.23
CA PRO A 37 23.06 -9.63 -34.02
C PRO A 37 24.60 -9.78 -33.88
N VAL A 38 25.27 -8.77 -33.31
CA VAL A 38 26.74 -8.71 -33.24
C VAL A 38 27.33 -8.99 -31.86
N LEU A 39 26.48 -9.03 -30.82
CA LEU A 39 26.87 -9.35 -29.44
C LEU A 39 25.93 -10.39 -28.86
N ALA A 40 26.48 -11.56 -28.54
CA ALA A 40 25.72 -12.59 -27.82
C ALA A 40 25.61 -12.23 -26.33
N ALA A 41 24.50 -12.62 -25.70
CA ALA A 41 24.28 -12.36 -24.26
C ALA A 41 25.36 -13.01 -23.38
N ASP A 42 25.87 -14.17 -23.78
CA ASP A 42 26.89 -14.92 -23.04
C ASP A 42 28.31 -14.30 -23.13
N ASP A 43 28.52 -13.43 -24.11
CA ASP A 43 29.80 -12.72 -24.25
C ASP A 43 29.85 -11.43 -23.42
N VAL A 44 28.72 -11.03 -22.85
CA VAL A 44 28.59 -9.78 -22.07
C VAL A 44 28.22 -10.10 -20.63
N THR A 45 29.00 -9.57 -19.72
CA THR A 45 28.71 -9.65 -18.28
C THR A 45 28.49 -8.27 -17.70
N VAL A 46 27.64 -8.18 -16.69
CA VAL A 46 27.47 -6.97 -15.89
C VAL A 46 27.69 -7.34 -14.44
N ALA A 47 28.38 -6.48 -13.72
CA ALA A 47 28.58 -6.63 -12.26
C ALA A 47 28.30 -5.29 -11.58
N SER A 48 27.79 -5.34 -10.35
CA SER A 48 27.70 -4.13 -9.51
C SER A 48 29.09 -3.62 -9.17
N SER A 49 29.31 -2.32 -9.30
CA SER A 49 30.54 -1.65 -8.86
C SER A 49 30.49 -1.25 -7.37
N VAL A 50 29.30 -1.32 -6.77
CA VAL A 50 29.13 -1.07 -5.35
C VAL A 50 29.21 -2.39 -4.60
N ALA A 51 30.06 -2.44 -3.58
CA ALA A 51 30.21 -3.62 -2.75
C ALA A 51 28.94 -3.87 -1.92
N GLU A 52 28.60 -5.14 -1.74
CA GLU A 52 27.46 -5.54 -0.92
C GLU A 52 27.58 -4.99 0.51
N GLY A 53 26.48 -4.49 1.07
CA GLY A 53 26.45 -3.89 2.40
C GLY A 53 26.97 -2.45 2.48
N THR A 54 27.44 -1.86 1.38
CA THR A 54 27.85 -0.46 1.34
C THR A 54 26.63 0.45 1.18
N THR A 55 26.53 1.49 1.99
CA THR A 55 25.57 2.58 1.78
C THR A 55 26.19 3.64 0.89
N VAL A 56 25.60 3.91 -0.25
CA VAL A 56 25.97 5.01 -1.14
C VAL A 56 25.27 6.28 -0.66
N SER A 57 26.06 7.28 -0.30
CA SER A 57 25.57 8.62 0.04
C SER A 57 25.50 9.50 -1.21
N LEU A 58 24.30 9.78 -1.70
CA LEU A 58 24.13 10.73 -2.81
C LEU A 58 24.53 12.15 -2.39
N ILE A 59 24.42 12.48 -1.10
CA ILE A 59 24.83 13.76 -0.52
C ILE A 59 26.34 13.94 -0.70
N GLU A 60 27.14 12.96 -0.26
CA GLU A 60 28.61 13.03 -0.36
C GLU A 60 29.08 13.10 -1.82
N LEU A 61 28.46 12.32 -2.71
CA LEU A 61 28.78 12.37 -4.14
C LEU A 61 28.44 13.73 -4.76
N ASN A 62 27.28 14.29 -4.42
CA ASN A 62 26.86 15.59 -4.94
C ASN A 62 27.76 16.73 -4.43
N ASP A 63 28.13 16.71 -3.15
CA ASP A 63 29.02 17.69 -2.54
C ASP A 63 30.44 17.61 -3.12
N ALA A 64 30.89 16.40 -3.49
CA ALA A 64 32.18 16.18 -4.16
C ALA A 64 32.16 16.52 -5.66
N GLY A 65 30.97 16.69 -6.24
CA GLY A 65 30.80 16.82 -7.72
C GLY A 65 31.13 15.53 -8.47
N GLU A 66 30.95 14.38 -7.80
CA GLU A 66 31.26 13.04 -8.33
C GLU A 66 30.00 12.34 -8.80
N SER A 67 30.15 11.46 -9.79
CA SER A 67 29.09 10.58 -10.26
C SER A 67 29.17 9.20 -9.60
N LEU A 68 28.04 8.51 -9.48
CA LEU A 68 27.98 7.14 -9.00
C LEU A 68 28.32 6.16 -10.11
N THR A 69 29.38 5.37 -9.97
CA THR A 69 29.62 4.19 -10.79
C THR A 69 28.76 3.03 -10.29
N LEU A 70 27.66 2.78 -10.99
CA LEU A 70 26.64 1.82 -10.58
C LEU A 70 27.04 0.37 -10.87
N GLY A 71 27.64 0.15 -12.05
CA GLY A 71 28.04 -1.18 -12.47
C GLY A 71 29.04 -1.12 -13.62
N ARG A 72 29.58 -2.31 -13.96
CA ARG A 72 30.55 -2.48 -15.04
C ARG A 72 30.07 -3.53 -16.03
N ILE A 73 30.08 -3.16 -17.30
CA ILE A 73 29.86 -4.06 -18.44
C ILE A 73 31.24 -4.56 -18.89
N SER A 74 31.42 -5.87 -19.05
CA SER A 74 32.66 -6.48 -19.56
C SER A 74 32.36 -7.41 -20.72
N LEU A 75 33.21 -7.38 -21.75
CA LEU A 75 33.09 -8.20 -22.94
C LEU A 75 34.48 -8.41 -23.59
N PRO A 76 34.66 -9.44 -24.43
CA PRO A 76 35.93 -9.66 -25.13
C PRO A 76 36.35 -8.53 -26.04
N ALA A 77 35.41 -8.02 -26.85
CA ALA A 77 35.62 -6.87 -27.71
C ALA A 77 34.29 -6.25 -28.17
N MET A 78 34.22 -4.93 -28.19
CA MET A 78 33.11 -4.20 -28.82
C MET A 78 33.39 -4.11 -30.32
N PRO A 79 32.47 -4.52 -31.21
CA PRO A 79 32.62 -4.35 -32.63
C PRO A 79 32.78 -2.88 -33.02
N GLU A 80 33.59 -2.62 -34.06
CA GLU A 80 33.89 -1.24 -34.52
C GLU A 80 32.61 -0.50 -34.93
N GLY A 81 32.45 0.72 -34.45
CA GLY A 81 31.30 1.58 -34.71
C GLY A 81 30.07 1.31 -33.84
N TYR A 82 30.13 0.31 -32.96
CA TYR A 82 29.04 0.01 -32.01
C TYR A 82 29.31 0.65 -30.65
N ALA A 83 28.22 0.97 -29.94
CA ALA A 83 28.29 1.53 -28.59
C ALA A 83 27.05 1.06 -27.77
N PHE A 84 27.24 0.85 -26.48
CA PHE A 84 26.14 0.61 -25.54
C PHE A 84 25.32 1.89 -25.32
N ALA A 85 24.00 1.71 -25.16
CA ALA A 85 23.06 2.73 -24.73
C ALA A 85 22.19 2.16 -23.60
N PRO A 86 22.77 1.86 -22.40
CA PRO A 86 22.10 1.12 -21.36
C PRO A 86 20.85 1.84 -20.84
N VAL A 87 19.87 1.04 -20.46
CA VAL A 87 18.65 1.49 -19.77
C VAL A 87 18.69 0.89 -18.36
N VAL A 88 19.00 1.73 -17.40
CA VAL A 88 19.02 1.37 -15.97
C VAL A 88 17.64 1.59 -15.37
N GLU A 89 17.14 0.60 -14.65
CA GLU A 89 15.92 0.66 -13.86
C GLU A 89 16.22 0.39 -12.39
N ILE A 90 15.57 1.13 -11.51
CA ILE A 90 15.61 0.91 -10.05
C ILE A 90 14.22 0.65 -9.50
N SER A 91 14.12 -0.11 -8.42
CA SER A 91 12.86 -0.46 -7.76
C SER A 91 13.06 -0.72 -6.27
N GLY A 92 12.06 -0.36 -5.47
CA GLY A 92 11.97 -0.71 -4.04
C GLY A 92 11.11 -1.96 -3.75
N ASN A 93 10.50 -2.58 -4.78
CA ASN A 93 9.46 -3.60 -4.61
C ASN A 93 9.53 -4.75 -5.64
N GLY A 94 10.73 -5.17 -6.01
CA GLY A 94 10.95 -6.28 -6.94
C GLY A 94 10.47 -6.00 -8.37
N PHE A 95 10.57 -4.74 -8.81
CA PHE A 95 10.16 -4.26 -10.15
C PHE A 95 8.65 -4.37 -10.46
N SER A 96 7.79 -4.41 -9.43
CA SER A 96 6.35 -4.17 -9.60
C SER A 96 6.10 -2.74 -10.07
N THR A 97 6.90 -1.80 -9.57
CA THR A 97 7.09 -0.44 -10.10
C THR A 97 8.58 -0.17 -10.25
N SER A 98 8.96 0.63 -11.23
CA SER A 98 10.37 1.00 -11.46
C SER A 98 10.52 2.42 -11.95
N GLY A 99 11.67 3.03 -11.62
CA GLY A 99 12.13 4.30 -12.16
C GLY A 99 13.31 4.09 -13.11
N THR A 100 13.32 4.78 -14.25
CA THR A 100 14.46 4.77 -15.18
C THR A 100 15.47 5.83 -14.74
N VAL A 101 16.73 5.43 -14.64
CA VAL A 101 17.84 6.32 -14.28
C VAL A 101 18.62 6.67 -15.54
N PRO A 102 18.72 7.94 -15.92
CA PRO A 102 19.64 8.39 -16.96
C PRO A 102 21.08 8.04 -16.59
N CYS A 103 21.82 7.44 -17.53
CA CYS A 103 23.18 6.98 -17.29
C CYS A 103 24.07 7.26 -18.50
N GLU A 104 25.36 7.32 -18.22
CA GLU A 104 26.42 7.42 -19.23
C GLU A 104 27.28 6.15 -19.21
N VAL A 105 27.97 5.89 -20.31
CA VAL A 105 28.90 4.77 -20.46
C VAL A 105 30.31 5.32 -20.63
N VAL A 106 31.19 4.94 -19.72
CA VAL A 106 32.59 5.39 -19.73
C VAL A 106 33.51 4.18 -19.89
N ALA A 107 34.43 4.24 -20.87
CA ALA A 107 35.40 3.16 -21.04
C ALA A 107 36.30 3.04 -19.80
N ALA A 108 36.47 1.79 -19.33
CA ALA A 108 37.31 1.47 -18.19
C ALA A 108 38.56 0.69 -18.65
N GLU A 109 39.70 0.95 -18.02
CA GLU A 109 40.93 0.20 -18.28
C GLU A 109 40.86 -1.19 -17.66
N VAL A 110 41.15 -2.24 -18.44
CA VAL A 110 41.22 -3.64 -18.04
C VAL A 110 42.40 -4.32 -18.68
N GLU A 111 42.93 -5.39 -18.09
CA GLU A 111 44.09 -6.13 -18.60
C GLU A 111 43.75 -6.94 -19.85
N GLU A 112 42.52 -7.49 -19.90
CA GLU A 112 42.02 -8.31 -21.03
C GLU A 112 40.59 -7.89 -21.39
N GLY A 113 40.29 -7.91 -22.70
CA GLY A 113 38.96 -7.55 -23.21
C GLY A 113 38.71 -6.04 -23.21
N GLN A 114 37.44 -5.69 -23.04
CA GLN A 114 36.98 -4.30 -22.91
C GLN A 114 35.96 -4.20 -21.75
N ALA A 115 36.01 -3.09 -21.05
CA ALA A 115 35.05 -2.79 -20.01
C ALA A 115 34.51 -1.37 -20.09
N PHE A 116 33.28 -1.20 -19.64
CA PHE A 116 32.58 0.06 -19.64
C PHE A 116 31.84 0.24 -18.31
N ASP A 117 32.11 1.34 -17.65
CA ASP A 117 31.40 1.69 -16.43
C ASP A 117 30.07 2.37 -16.75
N ILE A 118 29.01 1.96 -16.06
CA ILE A 118 27.70 2.60 -16.06
C ILE A 118 27.72 3.67 -15.00
N VAL A 119 27.70 4.92 -15.40
CA VAL A 119 27.85 6.07 -14.51
C VAL A 119 26.57 6.88 -14.51
N VAL A 120 26.12 7.26 -13.31
CA VAL A 120 24.88 8.00 -13.12
C VAL A 120 25.13 9.27 -12.30
N ASN A 121 24.44 10.33 -12.66
CA ASN A 121 24.47 11.58 -11.89
C ASN A 121 23.63 11.41 -10.61
N PRO A 122 24.09 11.87 -9.41
CA PRO A 122 23.37 11.75 -8.15
C PRO A 122 21.97 12.38 -8.18
N ASP A 123 21.79 13.56 -8.79
CA ASP A 123 20.47 14.20 -8.87
C ASP A 123 19.49 13.39 -9.71
N ALA A 124 19.95 12.89 -10.88
CA ALA A 124 19.16 12.06 -11.77
C ALA A 124 18.79 10.73 -11.13
N PHE A 125 19.73 10.12 -10.38
CA PHE A 125 19.46 8.92 -9.60
C PHE A 125 18.42 9.20 -8.50
N ASN A 126 18.60 10.30 -7.73
CA ASN A 126 17.68 10.70 -6.67
C ASN A 126 16.26 10.94 -7.18
N ALA A 127 16.10 11.58 -8.34
CA ALA A 127 14.79 11.82 -8.95
C ALA A 127 14.05 10.50 -9.25
N ALA A 128 14.74 9.50 -9.80
CA ALA A 128 14.17 8.18 -10.05
C ALA A 128 13.90 7.41 -8.74
N TYR A 129 14.82 7.54 -7.76
CA TYR A 129 14.72 6.90 -6.45
C TYR A 129 13.49 7.37 -5.66
N VAL A 130 13.26 8.67 -5.58
CA VAL A 130 12.09 9.26 -4.90
C VAL A 130 10.78 8.78 -5.53
N GLY A 131 10.75 8.58 -6.85
CA GLY A 131 9.56 8.12 -7.56
C GLY A 131 9.29 6.61 -7.48
N ALA A 132 10.33 5.77 -7.30
CA ALA A 132 10.21 4.32 -7.44
C ALA A 132 10.60 3.51 -6.19
N VAL A 133 11.25 4.16 -5.22
CA VAL A 133 11.74 3.48 -4.01
C VAL A 133 11.15 4.10 -2.75
N SER A 134 11.49 5.35 -2.44
CA SER A 134 11.02 6.03 -1.22
C SER A 134 11.30 7.53 -1.26
N LYS A 135 10.42 8.31 -0.63
CA LYS A 135 10.62 9.75 -0.35
C LYS A 135 11.37 9.98 0.96
N SER A 136 11.62 8.93 1.73
CA SER A 136 12.30 9.01 3.03
C SER A 136 13.73 9.54 2.89
N PRO A 137 14.17 10.48 3.74
CA PRO A 137 15.56 10.93 3.78
C PRO A 137 16.51 9.91 4.45
N LYS A 138 15.98 8.79 4.95
CA LYS A 138 16.75 7.71 5.56
C LYS A 138 17.31 6.78 4.49
N ALA A 139 18.46 6.15 4.76
CA ALA A 139 19.00 5.16 3.85
C ALA A 139 18.06 3.95 3.71
N LYS A 140 17.77 3.54 2.48
CA LYS A 140 16.98 2.34 2.16
C LYS A 140 17.63 1.53 1.07
N THR A 141 17.37 0.21 1.11
CA THR A 141 17.83 -0.71 0.08
C THR A 141 16.84 -0.73 -1.07
N CYS A 142 17.37 -0.64 -2.28
CA CYS A 142 16.66 -0.83 -3.54
C CYS A 142 17.37 -1.87 -4.40
N GLU A 143 16.72 -2.26 -5.47
CA GLU A 143 17.30 -3.10 -6.51
C GLU A 143 17.49 -2.29 -7.79
N TRP A 144 18.54 -2.60 -8.54
CA TRP A 144 18.72 -2.06 -9.88
C TRP A 144 19.00 -3.18 -10.88
N ARG A 145 18.58 -2.96 -12.11
CA ARG A 145 18.83 -3.84 -13.25
C ARG A 145 19.08 -3.01 -14.51
N VAL A 146 19.68 -3.62 -15.53
CA VAL A 146 19.99 -2.93 -16.77
C VAL A 146 19.67 -3.75 -18.00
N LYS A 147 19.06 -3.13 -19.00
CA LYS A 147 19.05 -3.57 -20.39
C LYS A 147 20.22 -2.97 -21.12
N LEU A 148 20.74 -3.70 -22.11
CA LEU A 148 21.87 -3.25 -22.94
C LEU A 148 21.45 -3.10 -24.41
N PRO A 149 20.70 -2.04 -24.78
CA PRO A 149 20.61 -1.63 -26.17
C PRO A 149 21.98 -1.28 -26.72
N VAL A 150 22.17 -1.55 -28.00
CA VAL A 150 23.40 -1.26 -28.74
C VAL A 150 23.04 -0.41 -29.94
N ASN A 151 23.83 0.63 -30.20
CA ASN A 151 23.70 1.48 -31.35
C ASN A 151 24.87 1.29 -32.28
N TYR A 152 24.63 1.44 -33.61
CA TYR A 152 25.67 1.62 -34.64
C TYR A 152 25.53 3.03 -35.19
N GLY A 153 26.46 3.88 -34.82
CA GLY A 153 26.33 5.33 -35.06
C GLY A 153 25.08 5.88 -34.37
N ALA A 154 24.16 6.47 -35.15
CA ALA A 154 22.89 7.03 -34.63
C ALA A 154 21.71 6.02 -34.67
N ASN A 155 21.91 4.82 -35.17
CA ASN A 155 20.83 3.83 -35.36
C ASN A 155 20.85 2.74 -34.28
N SER A 156 19.68 2.29 -33.86
CA SER A 156 19.57 1.12 -32.98
C SER A 156 20.04 -0.14 -33.74
N ALA A 157 20.88 -0.93 -33.09
CA ALA A 157 21.36 -2.22 -33.58
C ALA A 157 20.79 -3.42 -32.81
N GLY A 158 19.80 -3.20 -31.95
CA GLY A 158 19.13 -4.21 -31.12
C GLY A 158 19.55 -4.20 -29.65
N ILE A 159 19.12 -5.20 -28.91
CA ILE A 159 19.38 -5.35 -27.47
C ILE A 159 20.16 -6.64 -27.24
N VAL A 160 21.21 -6.60 -26.45
CA VAL A 160 21.99 -7.80 -26.08
C VAL A 160 21.10 -8.77 -25.36
N GLY A 161 20.94 -9.98 -25.92
CA GLY A 161 20.06 -11.02 -25.37
C GLY A 161 18.56 -10.83 -25.64
N GLY A 162 18.17 -9.76 -26.36
CA GLY A 162 16.79 -9.49 -26.76
C GLY A 162 16.02 -8.56 -25.81
N PRO A 163 14.76 -8.23 -26.15
CA PRO A 163 13.98 -7.18 -25.47
C PRO A 163 13.64 -7.51 -24.01
N ASP A 164 13.58 -8.80 -23.63
CA ASP A 164 13.22 -9.23 -22.28
C ASP A 164 14.44 -9.51 -21.39
N LYS A 165 15.66 -9.40 -21.94
CA LYS A 165 16.90 -9.64 -21.20
C LYS A 165 17.26 -8.45 -20.32
N TYR A 166 17.38 -8.72 -19.02
CA TYR A 166 17.98 -7.83 -18.03
C TYR A 166 19.21 -8.49 -17.40
N TYR A 167 20.18 -7.66 -17.03
CA TYR A 167 21.28 -8.02 -16.15
C TYR A 167 20.97 -7.50 -14.75
N GLY A 168 21.12 -8.31 -13.72
CA GLY A 168 20.65 -8.07 -12.36
C GLY A 168 19.46 -8.97 -12.01
N PRO A 169 18.65 -8.65 -10.97
CA PRO A 169 18.79 -7.45 -10.13
C PRO A 169 20.02 -7.49 -9.22
N TYR A 170 20.53 -6.31 -8.89
CA TYR A 170 21.59 -6.07 -7.92
C TYR A 170 21.06 -5.21 -6.79
N GLN A 171 21.44 -5.49 -5.55
CA GLN A 171 21.04 -4.68 -4.40
C GLN A 171 21.93 -3.46 -4.23
N LEU A 172 21.34 -2.36 -3.78
CA LEU A 172 22.00 -1.09 -3.51
C LEU A 172 21.32 -0.40 -2.33
N THR A 173 22.07 -0.08 -1.28
CA THR A 173 21.58 0.76 -0.19
C THR A 173 21.98 2.21 -0.45
N VAL A 174 21.00 3.11 -0.46
CA VAL A 174 21.17 4.52 -0.84
C VAL A 174 20.70 5.44 0.27
N LEU A 175 21.55 6.38 0.65
CA LEU A 175 21.16 7.58 1.40
C LEU A 175 20.85 8.68 0.36
N PRO A 176 19.56 9.07 0.19
CA PRO A 176 19.16 10.02 -0.85
C PRO A 176 19.60 11.46 -0.53
N LEU A 177 19.40 12.36 -1.49
CA LEU A 177 19.55 13.80 -1.25
C LEU A 177 18.46 14.29 -0.29
N PRO A 178 18.74 15.37 0.50
CA PRO A 178 17.74 15.95 1.40
C PRO A 178 16.50 16.41 0.62
N SER A 179 15.34 16.23 1.23
CA SER A 179 14.08 16.81 0.74
C SER A 179 13.86 18.18 1.40
N ASP A 180 13.35 19.13 0.62
CA ASP A 180 12.87 20.41 1.17
C ASP A 180 11.61 20.26 2.03
N PHE A 181 10.93 19.13 1.89
CA PHE A 181 9.73 18.79 2.64
C PHE A 181 10.08 17.82 3.77
N VAL A 182 9.92 18.26 5.02
CA VAL A 182 10.23 17.46 6.21
C VAL A 182 8.94 16.97 6.84
N ILE A 183 8.78 15.65 6.90
CA ILE A 183 7.74 14.98 7.70
C ILE A 183 8.43 14.40 8.94
N GLU A 184 7.92 14.72 10.13
CA GLU A 184 8.46 14.21 11.37
C GLU A 184 7.93 12.80 11.70
N GLU A 185 8.64 12.10 12.59
CA GLU A 185 8.30 10.72 12.97
C GLU A 185 6.96 10.65 13.70
N ASN A 186 6.66 11.65 14.54
CA ASN A 186 5.47 11.67 15.36
C ASN A 186 4.79 13.03 15.32
N TYR A 187 3.46 13.00 15.41
CA TYR A 187 2.60 14.16 15.58
C TYR A 187 1.68 13.96 16.78
N TYR A 188 1.31 15.06 17.41
CA TYR A 188 0.56 15.07 18.66
C TYR A 188 -0.60 16.05 18.56
N LEU A 189 -1.73 15.69 19.16
CA LEU A 189 -2.86 16.60 19.32
C LEU A 189 -2.68 17.48 20.56
N LEU A 190 -2.90 18.76 20.39
CA LEU A 190 -2.89 19.79 21.41
C LEU A 190 -4.26 20.53 21.41
N GLY A 191 -4.92 20.67 22.54
CA GLY A 191 -6.22 21.33 22.57
C GLY A 191 -7.04 21.04 23.83
N THR A 192 -8.37 21.04 23.68
CA THR A 192 -9.31 20.76 24.78
C THR A 192 -9.04 19.42 25.47
N ALA A 193 -8.66 18.39 24.71
CA ALA A 193 -8.43 17.04 25.23
C ALA A 193 -7.28 16.95 26.25
N ASN A 194 -6.38 17.94 26.30
CA ASN A 194 -5.18 17.94 27.18
C ASN A 194 -4.87 19.32 27.80
N ASP A 195 -5.90 20.17 27.90
CA ASP A 195 -5.82 21.50 28.49
C ASP A 195 -4.70 22.39 27.87
N TRP A 196 -4.44 22.23 26.57
CA TRP A 196 -3.40 22.95 25.83
C TRP A 196 -1.97 22.77 26.40
N SER A 197 -1.73 21.70 27.12
CA SER A 197 -0.43 21.39 27.70
C SER A 197 0.42 20.56 26.74
N VAL A 198 1.52 21.10 26.25
CA VAL A 198 2.46 20.36 25.38
C VAL A 198 3.00 19.10 26.07
N ALA A 199 3.25 19.17 27.36
CA ALA A 199 3.77 18.02 28.12
C ALA A 199 2.81 16.83 28.19
N THR A 200 1.52 17.06 27.96
CA THR A 200 0.47 16.05 27.93
C THR A 200 -0.22 15.96 26.56
N ALA A 201 0.41 16.50 25.51
CA ALA A 201 -0.11 16.39 24.15
C ALA A 201 -0.25 14.92 23.76
N ILE A 202 -1.36 14.61 23.07
CA ILE A 202 -1.75 13.22 22.81
C ILE A 202 -1.10 12.77 21.52
N LYS A 203 -0.21 11.78 21.61
CA LYS A 203 0.43 11.19 20.44
C LYS A 203 -0.59 10.56 19.52
N LEU A 204 -0.50 10.85 18.23
CA LEU A 204 -1.28 10.20 17.20
C LEU A 204 -0.63 8.86 16.80
N ASP A 205 -1.46 7.89 16.45
CA ASP A 205 -1.03 6.58 16.00
C ASP A 205 -0.51 6.66 14.55
N HIS A 206 0.61 5.98 14.32
CA HIS A 206 1.25 5.91 13.01
C HIS A 206 1.97 4.57 12.84
N THR A 207 2.06 4.07 11.62
CA THR A 207 2.80 2.84 11.30
C THR A 207 3.66 3.02 10.06
N GLY A 208 4.88 2.50 10.11
CA GLY A 208 5.82 2.53 9.00
C GLY A 208 6.69 3.78 8.97
N ASP A 209 7.27 4.05 7.81
CA ASP A 209 8.08 5.25 7.58
C ASP A 209 7.15 6.42 7.23
N PRO A 210 7.30 7.60 7.85
CA PRO A 210 6.45 8.77 7.62
C PRO A 210 6.36 9.25 6.17
N TYR A 211 7.39 9.03 5.40
CA TYR A 211 7.42 9.42 3.99
C TYR A 211 6.80 8.39 3.04
N ASP A 212 6.67 7.12 3.49
CA ASP A 212 5.97 6.08 2.72
C ASP A 212 4.50 5.98 3.13
N ASN A 213 4.20 6.31 4.38
CA ASN A 213 2.85 6.38 4.94
C ASN A 213 2.68 7.71 5.71
N PRO A 214 2.34 8.83 5.05
CA PRO A 214 2.26 10.15 5.68
C PRO A 214 0.97 10.38 6.48
N VAL A 215 0.35 9.33 7.01
CA VAL A 215 -0.96 9.37 7.68
C VAL A 215 -0.85 9.03 9.16
N TRP A 216 -1.36 9.91 10.03
CA TRP A 216 -1.51 9.68 11.47
C TRP A 216 -2.98 9.72 11.84
N THR A 217 -3.35 8.94 12.86
CA THR A 217 -4.73 8.83 13.33
C THR A 217 -4.82 8.96 14.84
N GLY A 218 -6.00 9.31 15.34
CA GLY A 218 -6.31 9.31 16.76
C GLY A 218 -7.80 9.36 17.03
N VAL A 219 -8.26 8.71 18.11
CA VAL A 219 -9.68 8.69 18.45
C VAL A 219 -9.95 9.59 19.65
N PHE A 220 -10.93 10.47 19.53
CA PHE A 220 -11.23 11.51 20.51
C PHE A 220 -12.72 11.61 20.79
N GLU A 221 -13.06 11.91 22.06
CA GLU A 221 -14.42 12.27 22.48
C GLU A 221 -14.62 13.78 22.31
N LEU A 222 -15.53 14.16 21.42
CA LEU A 222 -15.93 15.55 21.20
C LEU A 222 -17.12 15.92 22.11
N ASN A 223 -17.13 17.16 22.58
CA ASN A 223 -18.10 17.63 23.59
C ASN A 223 -18.88 18.89 23.17
N GLY A 224 -18.86 19.25 21.87
CA GLY A 224 -19.59 20.40 21.32
C GLY A 224 -18.86 21.74 21.38
N ASP A 225 -17.71 21.82 22.03
CA ASP A 225 -16.77 22.95 22.03
C ASP A 225 -15.34 22.46 22.13
N TRP A 226 -14.89 21.76 21.09
CA TRP A 226 -13.67 21.01 21.12
C TRP A 226 -12.61 21.65 20.22
N TRP A 227 -11.63 22.30 20.85
CA TRP A 227 -10.55 23.03 20.20
C TRP A 227 -9.34 22.14 19.98
N TRP A 228 -8.64 22.33 18.84
CA TRP A 228 -7.52 21.51 18.49
C TRP A 228 -6.47 22.21 17.62
N LYS A 229 -5.23 21.75 17.75
CA LYS A 229 -4.09 21.93 16.85
C LYS A 229 -3.29 20.63 16.83
N ILE A 230 -2.40 20.51 15.85
CA ILE A 230 -1.42 19.42 15.76
C ILE A 230 -0.04 20.02 15.98
N ILE A 231 0.82 19.34 16.75
CA ILE A 231 2.22 19.71 16.92
C ILE A 231 3.14 18.55 16.50
N PRO A 232 4.28 18.83 15.82
CA PRO A 232 5.28 17.83 15.49
C PRO A 232 6.09 17.43 16.74
N GLU A 233 6.84 16.34 16.64
CA GLU A 233 7.68 15.82 17.73
C GLU A 233 8.73 16.83 18.19
N SER A 234 9.35 17.57 17.29
CA SER A 234 10.31 18.63 17.61
C SER A 234 9.72 19.66 18.57
N THR A 235 8.48 20.06 18.39
CA THR A 235 7.73 20.94 19.27
C THR A 235 7.38 20.26 20.60
N PHE A 236 6.93 19.00 20.55
CA PHE A 236 6.65 18.22 21.77
C PHE A 236 7.89 18.11 22.66
N VAL A 237 9.06 17.84 22.08
CA VAL A 237 10.34 17.73 22.81
C VAL A 237 10.82 19.07 23.36
N THR A 238 10.68 20.16 22.60
CA THR A 238 11.13 21.49 23.05
C THR A 238 10.17 22.16 24.03
N GLY A 239 8.91 21.73 24.04
CA GLY A 239 7.85 22.31 24.88
C GLY A 239 7.33 23.67 24.39
N ASN A 240 7.81 24.14 23.23
CA ASN A 240 7.48 25.47 22.72
C ASN A 240 6.91 25.39 21.28
N TRP A 241 5.60 25.61 21.15
CA TRP A 241 4.90 25.59 19.86
C TRP A 241 4.70 27.02 19.27
N VAL A 242 5.06 28.07 20.04
CA VAL A 242 4.73 29.47 19.71
C VAL A 242 5.82 30.15 18.88
N ASP A 243 7.07 29.67 18.91
CA ASP A 243 8.22 30.42 18.37
C ASP A 243 8.90 29.77 17.15
N ALA A 244 8.40 28.61 16.67
CA ALA A 244 9.03 27.90 15.55
C ALA A 244 8.12 27.86 14.34
N LYS A 245 8.66 28.13 13.14
CA LYS A 245 8.01 27.81 11.88
C LYS A 245 7.66 26.32 11.88
N ASP A 246 6.46 25.98 11.40
CA ASP A 246 5.89 24.64 11.42
C ASP A 246 5.87 23.96 12.80
N GLY A 247 6.02 24.75 13.88
CA GLY A 247 5.91 24.29 15.25
C GLY A 247 4.49 23.92 15.69
N ALA A 248 3.48 24.30 14.90
CA ALA A 248 2.10 23.87 15.05
C ALA A 248 1.40 23.90 13.68
N PHE A 249 0.42 23.02 13.53
CA PHE A 249 -0.50 22.95 12.40
C PHE A 249 -1.93 23.09 12.92
N GLY A 250 -2.77 23.77 12.17
CA GLY A 250 -4.16 23.97 12.50
C GLY A 250 -4.95 24.36 11.26
N VAL A 251 -5.87 25.28 11.40
CA VAL A 251 -6.77 25.78 10.34
C VAL A 251 -6.43 27.22 9.96
N ALA A 252 -6.92 27.69 8.80
CA ALA A 252 -6.65 29.04 8.35
C ALA A 252 -7.34 30.10 9.23
N GLU A 253 -8.60 29.85 9.62
CA GLU A 253 -9.40 30.78 10.44
C GLU A 253 -9.58 30.20 11.84
N ASN A 254 -9.16 30.94 12.86
CA ASN A 254 -9.30 30.51 14.25
C ASN A 254 -10.77 30.29 14.63
N GLY A 255 -11.08 29.08 15.10
CA GLY A 255 -12.44 28.67 15.45
C GLY A 255 -13.21 28.06 14.28
N ASP A 256 -12.58 27.72 13.19
CA ASP A 256 -13.18 26.95 12.10
C ASP A 256 -13.80 25.65 12.64
N THR A 257 -15.02 25.36 12.19
CA THR A 257 -15.85 24.24 12.66
C THR A 257 -15.89 23.09 11.66
N ALA A 258 -15.16 23.18 10.56
CA ALA A 258 -15.17 22.15 9.54
C ALA A 258 -14.56 20.82 10.06
N LEU A 259 -15.21 19.70 9.74
CA LEU A 259 -14.73 18.36 10.07
C LEU A 259 -13.58 17.90 9.18
N SER A 260 -13.35 18.56 8.05
CA SER A 260 -12.23 18.26 7.16
C SER A 260 -11.74 19.51 6.45
N GLY A 261 -10.47 19.51 6.06
CA GLY A 261 -9.89 20.64 5.34
C GLY A 261 -8.38 20.56 5.21
N MET A 262 -7.78 21.70 4.88
CA MET A 262 -6.33 21.83 4.78
C MET A 262 -5.72 22.21 6.14
N LEU A 263 -4.61 21.57 6.46
CA LEU A 263 -3.75 21.98 7.56
C LEU A 263 -2.92 23.19 7.15
N VAL A 264 -2.87 24.18 8.01
CA VAL A 264 -2.03 25.37 7.85
C VAL A 264 -0.95 25.33 8.92
N GLY A 265 0.31 25.36 8.49
CA GLY A 265 1.45 25.46 9.39
C GLY A 265 1.63 26.87 9.94
N ARG A 266 2.13 26.98 11.17
CA ARG A 266 2.62 28.23 11.74
C ARG A 266 3.76 28.76 10.89
N THR A 267 3.75 30.07 10.61
CA THR A 267 4.90 30.78 9.99
C THR A 267 5.85 31.34 11.06
N ASP A 268 6.97 31.94 10.65
CA ASP A 268 7.91 32.61 11.57
C ASP A 268 7.27 33.78 12.33
N THR A 269 6.20 34.37 11.79
CA THR A 269 5.58 35.61 12.31
C THR A 269 4.11 35.45 12.70
N GLU A 270 3.41 34.44 12.17
CA GLU A 270 1.98 34.27 12.35
C GLU A 270 1.65 32.84 12.82
N ASP A 271 0.77 32.75 13.80
CA ASP A 271 0.25 31.45 14.29
C ASP A 271 -0.85 30.95 13.35
N CYS A 272 -0.99 29.61 13.26
CA CYS A 272 -2.13 28.98 12.60
C CYS A 272 -3.40 29.12 13.49
N GLY A 273 -4.58 29.13 12.89
CA GLY A 273 -5.84 29.05 13.62
C GLY A 273 -5.99 27.71 14.36
N ALA A 274 -6.70 27.70 15.47
CA ALA A 274 -7.17 26.46 16.09
C ALA A 274 -8.56 26.11 15.52
N GLY A 275 -8.79 24.84 15.18
CA GLY A 275 -10.12 24.34 14.85
C GLY A 275 -10.99 24.28 16.12
N ASN A 276 -12.31 24.41 15.99
CA ASN A 276 -13.26 24.32 17.09
C ASN A 276 -14.50 23.54 16.67
N LEU A 277 -14.47 22.22 16.88
CA LEU A 277 -15.55 21.33 16.49
C LEU A 277 -16.76 21.45 17.43
N LYS A 278 -17.95 21.42 16.85
CA LYS A 278 -19.24 21.58 17.55
C LYS A 278 -19.99 20.27 17.70
N GLU A 279 -19.47 19.21 17.16
CA GLU A 279 -20.00 17.85 17.25
C GLU A 279 -19.81 17.28 18.67
N THR A 280 -20.59 16.24 18.97
CA THR A 280 -20.48 15.45 20.20
C THR A 280 -20.40 13.97 19.84
N GLY A 281 -19.60 13.19 20.60
CA GLY A 281 -19.41 11.76 20.37
C GLY A 281 -17.96 11.40 20.03
N THR A 282 -17.73 10.14 19.70
CA THR A 282 -16.38 9.62 19.39
C THR A 282 -16.04 9.83 17.92
N TYR A 283 -14.93 10.48 17.65
CA TYR A 283 -14.46 10.77 16.30
C TYR A 283 -13.02 10.26 16.09
N LEU A 284 -12.76 9.77 14.89
CA LEU A 284 -11.44 9.47 14.38
C LEU A 284 -10.89 10.71 13.67
N LEU A 285 -9.80 11.26 14.18
CA LEU A 285 -8.97 12.20 13.45
C LEU A 285 -8.02 11.45 12.54
N THR A 286 -7.97 11.83 11.29
CA THR A 286 -6.96 11.44 10.31
C THR A 286 -6.26 12.69 9.82
N ILE A 287 -4.92 12.72 9.88
CA ILE A 287 -4.11 13.76 9.22
C ILE A 287 -3.21 13.12 8.17
N ASN A 288 -3.07 13.77 7.03
CA ASN A 288 -2.09 13.42 6.00
C ASN A 288 -1.09 14.58 5.88
N MET A 289 0.14 14.36 6.32
CA MET A 289 1.15 15.42 6.37
C MET A 289 1.81 15.68 5.01
N GLU A 290 1.73 14.75 4.05
CA GLU A 290 2.18 14.99 2.67
C GLU A 290 1.20 15.88 1.92
N GLU A 291 -0.10 15.62 2.06
CA GLU A 291 -1.16 16.41 1.42
C GLU A 291 -1.51 17.66 2.22
N GLY A 292 -1.08 17.73 3.48
CA GLY A 292 -1.46 18.81 4.38
C GLY A 292 -2.96 18.85 4.66
N THR A 293 -3.59 17.69 4.91
CA THR A 293 -5.03 17.59 5.13
C THR A 293 -5.38 17.00 6.49
N TYR A 294 -6.60 17.31 6.96
CA TYR A 294 -7.20 16.66 8.13
C TYR A 294 -8.65 16.27 7.87
N GLU A 295 -9.10 15.25 8.58
CA GLU A 295 -10.49 14.80 8.59
C GLU A 295 -10.86 14.23 9.96
N PHE A 296 -12.03 14.63 10.48
CA PHE A 296 -12.70 14.02 11.62
C PHE A 296 -13.92 13.26 11.13
N SER A 297 -13.86 11.94 11.20
CA SER A 297 -14.97 11.03 10.86
C SER A 297 -15.53 10.39 12.13
N LEU A 298 -16.80 9.99 12.10
CA LEU A 298 -17.43 9.32 13.24
C LEU A 298 -16.76 7.96 13.49
N ALA A 299 -16.21 7.76 14.70
CA ALA A 299 -15.56 6.53 15.10
C ALA A 299 -16.55 5.56 15.74
N LEU A 300 -17.14 4.66 14.95
CA LEU A 300 -18.05 3.64 15.43
C LEU A 300 -17.24 2.41 15.86
N PRO A 301 -17.37 1.90 17.09
CA PRO A 301 -16.61 0.73 17.54
C PRO A 301 -17.04 -0.56 16.84
N ASN A 302 -18.29 -0.60 16.35
CA ASN A 302 -18.87 -1.73 15.63
C ASN A 302 -20.10 -1.29 14.84
N LEU A 303 -20.56 -2.17 13.94
CA LEU A 303 -21.82 -2.03 13.23
C LEU A 303 -22.72 -3.24 13.54
N TRP A 304 -24.04 -3.03 13.52
CA TRP A 304 -25.03 -4.10 13.55
C TRP A 304 -25.44 -4.46 12.12
N VAL A 305 -25.78 -5.73 11.90
CA VAL A 305 -26.13 -6.26 10.57
C VAL A 305 -27.55 -6.85 10.60
N PRO A 306 -28.60 -5.99 10.63
CA PRO A 306 -29.98 -6.45 10.52
C PRO A 306 -30.31 -6.96 9.12
N GLY A 307 -31.13 -8.01 9.01
CA GLY A 307 -31.50 -8.59 7.71
C GLY A 307 -32.53 -9.71 7.80
N ASN A 308 -32.76 -10.40 6.69
CA ASN A 308 -33.70 -11.52 6.61
C ASN A 308 -33.38 -12.62 7.63
N HIS A 309 -32.10 -12.90 7.82
CA HIS A 309 -31.58 -13.96 8.71
C HIS A 309 -32.02 -13.82 10.17
N GLN A 310 -32.47 -12.64 10.61
CA GLN A 310 -32.91 -12.43 12.01
C GLN A 310 -34.19 -11.55 12.12
N GLY A 311 -34.90 -11.28 11.02
CA GLY A 311 -36.17 -10.58 11.01
C GLY A 311 -36.08 -9.06 11.09
N TRP A 312 -34.98 -8.46 10.62
CA TRP A 312 -34.81 -7.02 10.45
C TRP A 312 -34.85 -6.17 11.73
N SER A 313 -34.44 -6.73 12.87
CA SER A 313 -34.37 -6.01 14.15
C SER A 313 -32.92 -5.59 14.45
N PRO A 314 -32.51 -4.32 14.33
CA PRO A 314 -31.18 -3.88 14.69
C PRO A 314 -30.78 -4.25 16.14
N ALA A 315 -31.71 -4.17 17.06
CA ALA A 315 -31.50 -4.47 18.51
C ALA A 315 -31.02 -5.91 18.78
N THR A 316 -31.30 -6.85 17.89
CA THR A 316 -30.90 -8.27 18.01
C THR A 316 -29.98 -8.72 16.88
N ALA A 317 -29.51 -7.78 16.07
CA ALA A 317 -28.66 -8.07 14.93
C ALA A 317 -27.25 -8.50 15.37
N PRO A 318 -26.59 -9.39 14.61
CA PRO A 318 -25.19 -9.68 14.80
C PRO A 318 -24.35 -8.40 14.64
N ILE A 319 -23.18 -8.40 15.31
CA ILE A 319 -22.27 -7.27 15.32
C ILE A 319 -21.03 -7.62 14.50
N ILE A 320 -20.56 -6.67 13.69
CA ILE A 320 -19.24 -6.70 13.08
C ILE A 320 -18.39 -5.57 13.67
N GLY A 321 -17.12 -5.85 13.94
CA GLY A 321 -16.24 -4.91 14.60
C GLY A 321 -15.14 -4.38 13.69
N THR A 322 -14.34 -3.50 14.24
CA THR A 322 -13.25 -2.82 13.52
C THR A 322 -11.99 -2.76 14.36
N ASN A 323 -10.85 -2.63 13.72
CA ASN A 323 -9.56 -2.29 14.32
C ASN A 323 -9.05 -0.91 13.90
N ASN A 324 -9.75 -0.23 12.99
CA ASN A 324 -9.32 1.06 12.43
C ASN A 324 -10.47 2.06 12.21
N TYR A 325 -11.69 1.77 12.68
CA TYR A 325 -12.89 2.61 12.57
C TYR A 325 -13.35 2.95 11.13
N GLN A 326 -12.78 2.29 10.13
CA GLN A 326 -13.13 2.46 8.71
C GLN A 326 -13.64 1.16 8.11
N LEU A 327 -12.86 0.09 8.31
CA LEU A 327 -13.16 -1.23 7.81
C LEU A 327 -13.70 -2.11 8.93
N TYR A 328 -14.89 -2.61 8.75
CA TYR A 328 -15.60 -3.49 9.68
C TYR A 328 -15.65 -4.90 9.11
N GLY A 329 -15.58 -5.89 9.99
CA GLY A 329 -15.69 -7.28 9.60
C GLY A 329 -16.17 -8.17 10.73
N GLY A 330 -16.89 -9.23 10.36
CA GLY A 330 -17.37 -10.24 11.31
C GLY A 330 -17.98 -11.44 10.64
N PHE A 331 -18.18 -12.49 11.43
CA PHE A 331 -18.64 -13.80 10.97
C PHE A 331 -20.08 -14.05 11.43
N MET A 332 -20.96 -14.43 10.50
CA MET A 332 -22.38 -14.65 10.81
C MET A 332 -23.09 -15.47 9.76
N HIS A 333 -24.26 -16.00 10.13
CA HIS A 333 -25.19 -16.53 9.14
C HIS A 333 -25.91 -15.41 8.41
N LEU A 334 -26.04 -15.53 7.11
CA LEU A 334 -26.88 -14.69 6.27
C LEU A 334 -27.91 -15.57 5.54
N ASP A 335 -29.05 -14.96 5.21
CA ASP A 335 -30.11 -15.52 4.37
C ASP A 335 -30.89 -14.37 3.74
N GLY A 336 -30.63 -14.08 2.47
CA GLY A 336 -31.27 -13.00 1.74
C GLY A 336 -30.61 -11.63 1.90
N GLU A 337 -31.41 -10.62 2.18
CA GLU A 337 -30.98 -9.23 2.21
C GLU A 337 -30.62 -8.78 3.62
N PHE A 338 -29.76 -7.76 3.73
CA PHE A 338 -29.33 -7.17 4.99
C PHE A 338 -28.96 -5.69 4.84
N LYS A 339 -28.70 -5.00 5.93
CA LYS A 339 -28.16 -3.64 6.01
C LYS A 339 -27.13 -3.55 7.13
N PHE A 340 -26.53 -2.37 7.25
CA PHE A 340 -25.67 -2.01 8.38
C PHE A 340 -26.31 -0.85 9.14
N THR A 341 -26.22 -0.86 10.48
CA THR A 341 -26.63 0.27 11.33
C THR A 341 -25.52 0.64 12.31
N ALA A 342 -25.40 1.92 12.62
CA ALA A 342 -24.41 2.45 13.55
C ALA A 342 -24.72 2.12 15.01
N GLN A 343 -25.97 1.80 15.30
CA GLN A 343 -26.52 1.49 16.64
C GLN A 343 -27.50 0.35 16.54
N PRO A 344 -27.94 -0.24 17.67
CA PRO A 344 -29.02 -1.24 17.70
C PRO A 344 -30.39 -0.62 17.38
N ASP A 345 -30.41 0.32 16.45
CA ASP A 345 -31.58 1.06 15.97
C ASP A 345 -31.34 1.46 14.50
N TRP A 346 -32.38 1.86 13.77
CA TRP A 346 -32.30 2.35 12.42
C TRP A 346 -31.77 3.78 12.31
N GLU A 347 -31.88 4.55 13.37
CA GLU A 347 -31.40 5.92 13.47
C GLU A 347 -30.19 6.02 14.43
N PRO A 348 -29.27 7.01 14.29
CA PRO A 348 -29.29 8.07 13.27
C PRO A 348 -28.65 7.65 11.94
N LEU A 349 -27.91 6.56 11.87
CA LEU A 349 -27.14 6.15 10.69
C LEU A 349 -27.40 4.68 10.32
N ASN A 350 -27.70 4.46 9.07
CA ASN A 350 -27.75 3.11 8.49
C ASN A 350 -27.29 3.16 7.03
N TRP A 351 -26.72 2.05 6.57
CA TRP A 351 -26.22 1.91 5.21
C TRP A 351 -26.82 0.68 4.55
N GLY A 352 -27.10 0.83 3.27
CA GLY A 352 -27.49 -0.26 2.39
C GLY A 352 -27.01 0.05 0.96
N GLY A 353 -27.23 -0.90 0.06
CA GLY A 353 -26.86 -0.67 -1.33
C GLY A 353 -26.57 -1.96 -2.09
N ALA A 354 -26.73 -1.92 -3.40
CA ALA A 354 -26.51 -3.05 -4.30
C ALA A 354 -25.05 -3.15 -4.75
N ASP A 355 -24.69 -4.28 -5.33
CA ASP A 355 -23.45 -4.50 -6.09
C ASP A 355 -22.15 -4.11 -5.31
N GLY A 356 -22.13 -4.35 -4.01
CA GLY A 356 -20.96 -4.06 -3.17
C GLY A 356 -20.76 -2.57 -2.84
N LYS A 357 -21.73 -1.69 -3.18
CA LYS A 357 -21.73 -0.27 -2.84
C LYS A 357 -22.63 0.00 -1.66
N LEU A 358 -22.27 1.00 -0.85
CA LEU A 358 -23.08 1.51 0.26
C LEU A 358 -23.51 2.95 -0.03
N GLU A 359 -24.67 3.30 0.47
CA GLU A 359 -25.18 4.68 0.54
C GLU A 359 -25.80 4.88 1.92
N ASP A 360 -25.64 6.07 2.46
CA ASP A 360 -26.22 6.44 3.73
C ASP A 360 -27.74 6.56 3.62
N HIS A 361 -28.48 6.09 4.63
CA HIS A 361 -29.95 6.07 4.66
C HIS A 361 -30.60 5.50 3.38
N ASN A 362 -29.91 4.66 2.63
CA ASN A 362 -30.43 4.11 1.39
C ASN A 362 -31.56 3.12 1.67
N SER A 363 -32.63 3.22 0.87
CA SER A 363 -33.74 2.25 0.90
C SER A 363 -33.38 0.90 0.25
N VAL A 364 -32.33 0.84 -0.55
CA VAL A 364 -31.83 -0.42 -1.17
C VAL A 364 -31.07 -1.23 -0.13
N ASN A 365 -31.37 -2.53 -0.06
CA ASN A 365 -30.66 -3.45 0.80
C ASN A 365 -29.39 -4.00 0.15
N CYS A 366 -28.46 -4.49 0.96
CA CYS A 366 -27.33 -5.31 0.51
C CYS A 366 -27.84 -6.73 0.17
N GLY A 367 -27.26 -7.37 -0.83
CA GLY A 367 -27.64 -8.71 -1.25
C GLY A 367 -28.58 -8.73 -2.46
N PRO A 368 -29.40 -9.76 -2.66
CA PRO A 368 -29.58 -10.92 -1.76
C PRO A 368 -28.41 -11.91 -1.74
N ILE A 369 -28.14 -12.50 -0.60
CA ILE A 369 -27.11 -13.52 -0.38
C ILE A 369 -27.80 -14.89 -0.13
N ALA A 370 -27.23 -15.97 -0.68
CA ALA A 370 -27.72 -17.32 -0.40
C ALA A 370 -27.58 -17.65 1.09
N ALA A 371 -28.45 -18.53 1.61
CA ALA A 371 -28.34 -18.98 2.98
C ALA A 371 -27.01 -19.69 3.24
N GLY A 372 -26.24 -19.24 4.24
CA GLY A 372 -24.90 -19.75 4.54
C GLY A 372 -24.22 -19.01 5.69
N PHE A 373 -22.98 -19.40 5.98
CA PHE A 373 -22.12 -18.73 6.96
C PHE A 373 -21.07 -17.88 6.23
N TYR A 374 -20.92 -16.62 6.61
CA TYR A 374 -20.14 -15.63 5.88
C TYR A 374 -19.25 -14.79 6.79
N CYS A 375 -18.10 -14.39 6.27
CA CYS A 375 -17.41 -13.19 6.72
C CYS A 375 -18.04 -12.00 5.99
N VAL A 376 -18.67 -11.10 6.73
CA VAL A 376 -19.31 -9.87 6.22
C VAL A 376 -18.37 -8.72 6.46
N ARG A 377 -18.17 -7.88 5.46
CA ARG A 377 -17.30 -6.69 5.55
C ARG A 377 -18.02 -5.45 5.07
N ALA A 378 -17.74 -4.33 5.73
CA ALA A 378 -18.16 -3.00 5.31
C ALA A 378 -17.03 -2.01 5.47
N ASN A 379 -16.85 -1.11 4.49
CA ASN A 379 -16.01 0.06 4.61
C ASN A 379 -16.93 1.28 4.52
N ILE A 380 -17.08 2.01 5.63
CA ILE A 380 -18.01 3.15 5.72
C ILE A 380 -17.41 4.45 5.18
N VAL A 381 -16.10 4.50 4.92
CA VAL A 381 -15.41 5.62 4.28
C VAL A 381 -15.47 5.48 2.77
N ASP A 382 -15.05 4.32 2.24
CA ASP A 382 -15.11 4.03 0.79
C ASP A 382 -16.52 3.66 0.31
N LEU A 383 -17.47 3.56 1.24
CA LEU A 383 -18.86 3.18 1.00
C LEU A 383 -18.96 1.88 0.19
N THR A 384 -18.36 0.82 0.71
CA THR A 384 -18.36 -0.51 0.07
C THR A 384 -18.69 -1.62 1.06
N TRP A 385 -19.23 -2.73 0.54
CA TRP A 385 -19.43 -3.95 1.30
C TRP A 385 -19.10 -5.18 0.47
N LYS A 386 -18.75 -6.27 1.16
CA LYS A 386 -18.57 -7.59 0.54
C LYS A 386 -18.84 -8.71 1.54
N THR A 387 -19.08 -9.90 1.01
CA THR A 387 -19.21 -11.14 1.80
C THR A 387 -18.27 -12.20 1.22
N VAL A 388 -17.71 -13.03 2.09
CA VAL A 388 -16.96 -14.23 1.75
C VAL A 388 -17.63 -15.42 2.40
N GLU A 389 -18.09 -16.39 1.62
CA GLU A 389 -18.67 -17.63 2.15
C GLU A 389 -17.61 -18.43 2.91
N VAL A 390 -17.94 -18.86 4.11
CA VAL A 390 -17.05 -19.62 4.99
C VAL A 390 -17.37 -21.09 4.92
N THR A 391 -16.55 -21.86 4.27
CA THR A 391 -16.65 -23.33 4.14
C THR A 391 -15.57 -24.07 4.92
N SER A 392 -14.47 -23.39 5.25
CA SER A 392 -13.38 -23.88 6.09
C SER A 392 -12.79 -22.73 6.90
N LEU A 393 -12.17 -23.03 8.03
CA LEU A 393 -11.42 -22.07 8.82
C LEU A 393 -10.29 -22.81 9.55
N GLY A 394 -9.11 -22.18 9.62
CA GLY A 394 -7.96 -22.79 10.26
C GLY A 394 -6.83 -21.80 10.49
N LEU A 395 -5.70 -22.29 10.99
CA LEU A 395 -4.50 -21.50 11.26
C LEU A 395 -3.58 -21.52 10.04
N ILE A 396 -3.02 -20.36 9.72
CA ILE A 396 -2.01 -20.17 8.67
C ILE A 396 -0.91 -19.24 9.20
N GLY A 397 0.35 -19.56 8.92
CA GLY A 397 1.46 -18.71 9.33
C GLY A 397 2.74 -19.46 9.60
N SER A 398 3.85 -18.74 9.78
CA SER A 398 5.19 -19.31 10.03
C SER A 398 5.28 -20.16 11.30
N ALA A 399 4.35 -19.99 12.24
CA ALA A 399 4.24 -20.83 13.43
C ALA A 399 3.62 -22.21 13.17
N THR A 400 3.01 -22.45 11.99
CA THR A 400 2.41 -23.73 11.61
C THR A 400 3.30 -24.52 10.66
N ALA A 401 3.10 -25.83 10.55
CA ALA A 401 3.93 -26.71 9.72
C ALA A 401 3.89 -26.36 8.22
N ALA A 402 2.80 -25.77 7.73
CA ALA A 402 2.62 -25.41 6.32
C ALA A 402 3.04 -23.95 6.02
N GLY A 403 3.45 -23.17 7.02
CA GLY A 403 3.83 -21.78 6.85
C GLY A 403 2.67 -20.90 6.35
N TRP A 404 2.98 -19.92 5.55
CA TRP A 404 2.00 -19.04 4.90
C TRP A 404 1.39 -19.62 3.61
N ASP A 405 1.86 -20.79 3.17
CA ASP A 405 1.41 -21.44 1.93
C ASP A 405 0.22 -22.39 2.14
N GLY A 406 -0.01 -22.85 3.38
CA GLY A 406 -1.04 -23.81 3.71
C GLY A 406 -1.75 -23.51 5.03
N GLN A 407 -2.99 -23.99 5.13
CA GLN A 407 -3.85 -23.80 6.31
C GLN A 407 -4.01 -25.11 7.07
N VAL A 408 -3.89 -25.08 8.40
CA VAL A 408 -4.26 -26.18 9.30
C VAL A 408 -5.72 -26.01 9.69
N ASN A 409 -6.60 -26.77 9.08
CA ASN A 409 -8.05 -26.63 9.26
C ASN A 409 -8.51 -27.06 10.65
N LEU A 410 -9.41 -26.29 11.23
CA LEU A 410 -10.19 -26.63 12.41
C LEU A 410 -11.52 -27.29 12.02
N THR A 411 -12.15 -27.97 12.98
CA THR A 411 -13.46 -28.61 12.83
C THR A 411 -14.54 -27.68 13.36
N PRO A 412 -15.60 -27.35 12.58
CA PRO A 412 -16.67 -26.49 13.02
C PRO A 412 -17.67 -27.19 13.95
N SER A 413 -18.29 -26.43 14.85
CA SER A 413 -19.57 -26.79 15.46
C SER A 413 -20.70 -26.82 14.42
N ALA A 414 -21.84 -27.37 14.76
CA ALA A 414 -22.98 -27.50 13.84
C ALA A 414 -23.48 -26.13 13.29
N ASP A 415 -23.31 -25.07 14.06
CA ASP A 415 -23.66 -23.69 13.73
C ASP A 415 -22.46 -22.86 13.22
N MET A 416 -21.31 -23.48 13.03
CA MET A 416 -20.06 -22.84 12.56
C MET A 416 -19.58 -21.66 13.41
N LEU A 417 -20.14 -21.44 14.60
CA LEU A 417 -19.74 -20.36 15.48
C LEU A 417 -18.57 -20.72 16.41
N VAL A 418 -18.24 -22.02 16.51
CA VAL A 418 -17.06 -22.49 17.23
C VAL A 418 -16.28 -23.44 16.34
N TRP A 419 -14.95 -23.26 16.33
CA TRP A 419 -14.02 -24.05 15.52
C TRP A 419 -12.92 -24.60 16.42
N GLU A 420 -12.69 -25.92 16.40
CA GLU A 420 -11.74 -26.57 17.29
C GLU A 420 -10.84 -27.55 16.53
N GLY A 421 -9.64 -27.76 17.07
CA GLY A 421 -8.70 -28.74 16.54
C GLY A 421 -7.35 -28.69 17.21
N ASP A 422 -6.55 -29.73 16.98
CA ASP A 422 -5.22 -29.86 17.54
C ASP A 422 -4.18 -29.35 16.54
N VAL A 423 -3.25 -28.51 16.97
CA VAL A 423 -2.25 -27.84 16.15
C VAL A 423 -0.91 -27.82 16.87
N ASP A 424 0.15 -28.19 16.14
CA ASP A 424 1.52 -27.98 16.59
C ASP A 424 1.97 -26.59 16.19
N LEU A 425 2.37 -25.77 17.17
CA LEU A 425 2.90 -24.42 16.98
C LEU A 425 4.38 -24.37 17.33
N THR A 426 5.15 -23.72 16.45
CA THR A 426 6.56 -23.38 16.65
C THR A 426 6.74 -21.88 16.83
N GLU A 427 7.95 -21.42 17.15
CA GLU A 427 8.25 -19.99 17.14
C GLU A 427 7.93 -19.37 15.77
N GLY A 428 7.21 -18.26 15.77
CA GLY A 428 6.76 -17.58 14.56
C GLY A 428 5.47 -16.77 14.78
N ALA A 429 4.68 -16.69 13.73
CA ALA A 429 3.40 -15.99 13.79
C ALA A 429 2.31 -16.76 13.02
N PHE A 430 1.06 -16.54 13.39
CA PHE A 430 -0.09 -17.10 12.67
C PHE A 430 -1.29 -16.16 12.66
N LYS A 431 -2.23 -16.45 11.78
CA LYS A 431 -3.60 -15.90 11.75
C LYS A 431 -4.61 -17.03 11.61
N PHE A 432 -5.86 -16.73 11.88
CA PHE A 432 -6.96 -17.57 11.42
C PHE A 432 -7.39 -17.09 10.03
N ARG A 433 -7.58 -18.03 9.09
CA ARG A 433 -8.05 -17.72 7.74
C ARG A 433 -9.19 -18.65 7.36
N ALA A 434 -10.23 -18.09 6.72
CA ALA A 434 -11.38 -18.85 6.25
C ALA A 434 -11.36 -19.04 4.73
N SER A 435 -11.77 -20.21 4.26
CA SER A 435 -12.02 -20.53 2.85
C SER A 435 -10.85 -20.19 1.91
N ASP A 436 -9.61 -20.30 2.39
CA ASP A 436 -8.40 -19.92 1.65
C ASP A 436 -8.42 -18.46 1.09
N ASN A 437 -9.20 -17.59 1.74
CA ASN A 437 -9.41 -16.22 1.29
C ASN A 437 -8.91 -15.21 2.34
N TRP A 438 -7.98 -14.35 1.96
CA TRP A 438 -7.43 -13.33 2.84
C TRP A 438 -8.42 -12.23 3.21
N ASP A 439 -9.52 -12.07 2.47
CA ASP A 439 -10.61 -11.19 2.87
C ASP A 439 -11.42 -11.71 4.06
N ALA A 440 -11.19 -12.95 4.49
CA ALA A 440 -11.83 -13.58 5.63
C ALA A 440 -10.78 -14.15 6.60
N ASN A 441 -10.02 -13.26 7.23
CA ASN A 441 -9.00 -13.61 8.21
C ASN A 441 -9.26 -12.93 9.56
N LEU A 442 -8.70 -13.50 10.63
CA LEU A 442 -8.70 -12.93 11.97
C LEU A 442 -7.28 -12.92 12.54
N GLY A 443 -6.95 -11.84 13.19
CA GLY A 443 -5.72 -11.66 13.95
C GLY A 443 -5.93 -10.74 15.16
N GLY A 444 -4.85 -10.36 15.82
CA GLY A 444 -4.86 -9.53 17.03
C GLY A 444 -4.43 -10.31 18.27
N SER A 445 -5.00 -10.02 19.42
CA SER A 445 -4.79 -10.85 20.62
C SER A 445 -5.82 -11.97 20.69
N LEU A 446 -5.48 -13.10 21.34
CA LEU A 446 -6.39 -14.24 21.48
C LEU A 446 -7.70 -13.87 22.23
N SER A 447 -7.69 -12.82 23.02
CA SER A 447 -8.88 -12.31 23.73
C SER A 447 -9.66 -11.24 22.96
N ASN A 448 -9.11 -10.76 21.83
CA ASN A 448 -9.71 -9.74 20.98
C ASN A 448 -9.22 -9.91 19.54
N LEU A 449 -9.87 -10.83 18.82
CA LEU A 449 -9.60 -11.09 17.42
C LEU A 449 -10.48 -10.22 16.53
N THR A 450 -9.86 -9.60 15.54
CA THR A 450 -10.55 -8.74 14.56
C THR A 450 -10.25 -9.22 13.15
N VAL A 451 -11.15 -8.92 12.22
CA VAL A 451 -10.87 -9.07 10.79
C VAL A 451 -9.72 -8.13 10.42
N ASP A 452 -8.75 -8.64 9.68
CA ASP A 452 -7.48 -7.97 9.34
C ASP A 452 -6.62 -7.56 10.56
N GLY A 453 -6.89 -8.10 11.75
CA GLY A 453 -6.05 -7.87 12.94
C GLY A 453 -4.60 -8.30 12.72
N ALA A 454 -3.68 -7.82 13.56
CA ALA A 454 -2.25 -8.13 13.49
C ALA A 454 -1.97 -9.63 13.63
N ASP A 455 -0.81 -10.08 13.19
CA ASP A 455 -0.36 -11.46 13.35
C ASP A 455 -0.26 -11.83 14.84
N ILE A 456 -0.65 -13.06 15.18
CA ILE A 456 -0.55 -13.61 16.54
C ILE A 456 0.83 -14.25 16.66
N VAL A 457 1.67 -13.69 17.54
CA VAL A 457 3.05 -14.13 17.73
C VAL A 457 3.14 -15.28 18.72
N VAL A 458 3.85 -16.35 18.34
CA VAL A 458 4.23 -17.48 19.17
C VAL A 458 5.72 -17.36 19.47
N LYS A 459 6.09 -17.22 20.74
CA LYS A 459 7.48 -17.19 21.16
C LYS A 459 8.06 -18.60 21.28
N ALA A 460 9.40 -18.73 21.28
CA ALA A 460 10.08 -20.01 21.39
C ALA A 460 9.63 -20.81 22.66
N GLU A 461 9.46 -20.12 23.79
CA GLU A 461 9.01 -20.72 25.05
C GLU A 461 7.55 -21.19 25.04
N ASP A 462 6.74 -20.64 24.12
CA ASP A 462 5.33 -20.97 23.95
C ASP A 462 5.10 -22.06 22.89
N ALA A 463 6.14 -22.51 22.19
CA ALA A 463 6.04 -23.60 21.22
C ALA A 463 5.48 -24.87 21.85
N GLY A 464 4.68 -25.64 21.10
CA GLY A 464 4.12 -26.90 21.58
C GLY A 464 2.89 -27.36 20.83
N HIS A 465 2.32 -28.46 21.31
CA HIS A 465 1.07 -29.02 20.85
C HIS A 465 -0.11 -28.36 21.60
N TYR A 466 -1.09 -27.86 20.86
CA TYR A 466 -2.23 -27.15 21.43
C TYR A 466 -3.56 -27.67 20.91
N HIS A 467 -4.53 -27.78 21.80
CA HIS A 467 -5.93 -27.77 21.41
C HIS A 467 -6.36 -26.31 21.25
N VAL A 468 -6.74 -25.96 20.03
CA VAL A 468 -7.19 -24.61 19.65
C VAL A 468 -8.70 -24.58 19.63
N ARG A 469 -9.30 -23.58 20.29
CA ARG A 469 -10.73 -23.31 20.21
C ARG A 469 -10.92 -21.84 19.83
N LEU A 470 -11.46 -21.59 18.63
CA LEU A 470 -11.87 -20.27 18.14
C LEU A 470 -13.37 -20.10 18.39
N ASP A 471 -13.76 -19.02 19.04
CA ASP A 471 -15.13 -18.68 19.41
C ASP A 471 -15.60 -17.42 18.68
N LEU A 472 -16.56 -17.58 17.78
CA LEU A 472 -17.19 -16.54 16.97
C LEU A 472 -18.61 -16.20 17.43
N THR A 473 -19.01 -16.67 18.61
CA THR A 473 -20.39 -16.50 19.13
C THR A 473 -20.71 -15.05 19.50
N GLN A 474 -19.71 -14.27 19.88
CA GLN A 474 -19.86 -12.89 20.32
C GLN A 474 -18.64 -12.05 19.91
N TRP A 475 -18.88 -10.82 19.54
CA TRP A 475 -17.85 -9.80 19.36
C TRP A 475 -17.44 -9.23 20.73
N PRO A 476 -16.13 -8.99 21.01
CA PRO A 476 -14.98 -9.38 20.20
C PRO A 476 -14.74 -10.91 20.18
N TYR A 477 -14.29 -11.42 19.03
CA TYR A 477 -14.01 -12.85 18.89
C TYR A 477 -12.80 -13.27 19.72
N GLN A 478 -12.78 -14.51 20.15
CA GLN A 478 -11.75 -15.02 21.04
C GLN A 478 -11.24 -16.39 20.60
N ALA A 479 -10.00 -16.69 20.94
CA ALA A 479 -9.47 -18.03 20.82
C ALA A 479 -8.76 -18.46 22.12
N THR A 480 -8.75 -19.75 22.37
CA THR A 480 -7.97 -20.36 23.46
C THR A 480 -7.01 -21.38 22.90
N LEU A 481 -5.80 -21.42 23.46
CA LEU A 481 -4.76 -22.39 23.21
C LEU A 481 -4.52 -23.17 24.51
N THR A 482 -4.86 -24.46 24.54
CA THR A 482 -4.70 -25.33 25.69
C THR A 482 -3.66 -26.41 25.37
N LYS A 483 -2.57 -26.52 26.17
CA LYS A 483 -1.55 -27.57 26.05
C LYS A 483 -2.05 -28.90 26.55
#